data_0334971fdd8edb2e1a4a464e409440a5
#
_entry.id   0334971fdd8edb2e1a4a464e409440a5
#
_cell.length_a   1.000
_cell.length_b   1.000
_cell.length_c   1.000
_cell.angle_alpha   90.00
_cell.angle_beta   90.00
_cell.angle_gamma   90.00
#
_symmetry.space_group_name_H-M   'P 1'
#
loop_
_entity.id
_entity.type
_entity.pdbx_description
1 polymer ?
#
loop_
_entity_poly.entity_id
_entity_poly.type
_entity_poly.pdbx_seq_one_letter_code
_entity_poly.pdbx_strand_id
1 'polypeptide(L)'
;MRRRPTLIAALTLTATAALTLSACGSDDSSDKGEDKIAGADTGSSTPSASPTASASSEPGRPKIELPADLSYTFDWPKTGDKDKDAVLADSEQSIKAVDLAIVNQDPLDKAYLYYYEGEAAAGTQEFIQNYVDEKAAITGSYRFYAPEVVVDEDGTASFTYCEDQGKAYVKYLKTNKIRKTEVTAKSYVIYHTSLKKNSDGVWEIQNVASQSGSAKCQP
;
A
#
# COMPACT_ATOMS: atom_id res chain seq x y z
N MET A 1 48.37 -20.80 -16.86
CA MET A 1 48.23 -22.22 -16.46
C MET A 1 46.74 -22.56 -16.45
N ARG A 2 46.38 -23.49 -17.33
CA ARG A 2 45.00 -24.04 -17.47
C ARG A 2 44.67 -24.95 -16.30
N ARG A 3 43.49 -24.90 -15.73
CA ARG A 3 42.79 -26.09 -15.22
C ARG A 3 41.26 -25.91 -15.38
N ARG A 4 40.68 -26.86 -16.05
CA ARG A 4 39.29 -27.08 -16.41
C ARG A 4 38.61 -28.01 -15.38
N PRO A 5 37.36 -28.41 -15.57
CA PRO A 5 36.23 -28.30 -14.64
C PRO A 5 35.86 -29.67 -14.05
N THR A 6 35.00 -29.68 -13.06
CA THR A 6 34.35 -30.92 -12.62
C THR A 6 32.83 -30.73 -12.62
N LEU A 7 32.23 -31.43 -13.56
CA LEU A 7 30.78 -31.75 -13.62
C LEU A 7 30.49 -32.78 -12.52
N ILE A 8 29.47 -32.61 -11.75
CA ILE A 8 28.80 -33.69 -11.02
C ILE A 8 27.32 -33.65 -11.31
N ALA A 9 26.85 -34.82 -11.74
CA ALA A 9 25.57 -35.13 -12.31
C ALA A 9 24.43 -35.27 -11.29
N ALA A 10 23.26 -35.08 -11.82
CA ALA A 10 21.89 -35.43 -11.47
C ALA A 10 21.65 -36.51 -10.39
N LEU A 11 20.61 -36.26 -9.59
CA LEU A 11 19.75 -37.32 -9.06
C LEU A 11 18.30 -36.78 -9.00
N THR A 12 17.53 -37.32 -9.92
CA THR A 12 16.07 -37.23 -9.98
C THR A 12 15.48 -38.16 -8.92
N LEU A 13 14.56 -37.67 -8.11
CA LEU A 13 13.64 -38.50 -7.35
C LEU A 13 12.21 -38.06 -7.68
N THR A 14 11.56 -38.89 -8.49
CA THR A 14 10.11 -38.91 -8.71
C THR A 14 9.45 -39.65 -7.54
N ALA A 15 8.53 -39.02 -6.87
CA ALA A 15 7.55 -39.67 -6.01
C ALA A 15 6.15 -39.31 -6.43
N THR A 16 5.51 -40.25 -7.10
CA THR A 16 4.07 -40.32 -7.37
C THR A 16 3.36 -40.81 -6.11
N ALA A 17 2.33 -40.13 -5.66
CA ALA A 17 1.34 -40.71 -4.75
C ALA A 17 -0.05 -40.25 -5.12
N ALA A 18 -0.92 -41.20 -5.20
CA ALA A 18 -2.19 -41.30 -5.85
C ALA A 18 -3.36 -40.60 -5.11
N LEU A 19 -4.35 -40.33 -5.93
CA LEU A 19 -5.74 -39.93 -5.69
C LEU A 19 -6.50 -40.84 -4.68
N THR A 20 -7.33 -40.22 -3.86
CA THR A 20 -8.61 -40.84 -3.49
C THR A 20 -9.72 -39.80 -3.55
N LEU A 21 -10.58 -40.00 -4.52
CA LEU A 21 -11.95 -39.47 -4.57
C LEU A 21 -12.80 -40.20 -3.54
N SER A 22 -13.62 -39.48 -2.80
CA SER A 22 -14.87 -40.03 -2.31
C SER A 22 -15.98 -39.02 -2.49
N ALA A 23 -16.84 -39.36 -3.44
CA ALA A 23 -18.16 -38.77 -3.64
C ALA A 23 -19.17 -39.57 -2.82
N CYS A 24 -20.22 -38.92 -2.37
CA CYS A 24 -21.62 -39.32 -2.13
C CYS A 24 -22.23 -38.27 -1.21
N GLY A 25 -23.40 -37.75 -1.43
CA GLY A 25 -24.54 -38.00 -2.28
C GLY A 25 -25.76 -37.35 -1.64
N SER A 26 -26.60 -36.82 -2.46
CA SER A 26 -28.05 -36.51 -2.38
C SER A 26 -28.80 -36.72 -1.06
N ASP A 27 -29.75 -35.87 -0.69
CA ASP A 27 -31.14 -35.68 -1.14
C ASP A 27 -31.83 -34.63 -0.28
N ASP A 28 -32.47 -33.68 -0.91
CA ASP A 28 -33.91 -33.43 -1.08
C ASP A 28 -34.81 -33.39 0.17
N SER A 29 -35.43 -32.26 0.39
CA SER A 29 -36.88 -32.05 0.56
C SER A 29 -37.23 -30.69 1.14
N SER A 30 -37.94 -29.94 0.32
CA SER A 30 -38.96 -28.93 0.56
C SER A 30 -39.62 -28.95 1.98
N ASP A 31 -39.81 -27.78 2.60
CA ASP A 31 -41.20 -27.34 2.86
C ASP A 31 -41.28 -25.82 3.18
N LYS A 32 -42.46 -25.27 2.86
CA LYS A 32 -42.88 -23.89 2.98
C LYS A 32 -43.23 -23.54 4.42
N GLY A 33 -43.01 -22.30 4.80
CA GLY A 33 -43.59 -21.69 5.97
C GLY A 33 -43.44 -20.19 5.94
N GLU A 34 -44.46 -19.51 5.40
CA GLU A 34 -44.66 -18.06 5.57
C GLU A 34 -44.94 -17.78 7.05
N ASP A 35 -44.24 -16.80 7.61
CA ASP A 35 -44.85 -15.95 8.65
C ASP A 35 -44.24 -14.54 8.60
N LYS A 36 -45.11 -13.60 8.26
CA LYS A 36 -44.89 -12.17 8.36
C LYS A 36 -44.93 -11.75 9.83
N ILE A 37 -43.90 -11.06 10.27
CA ILE A 37 -44.06 -10.12 11.39
C ILE A 37 -43.60 -8.72 10.91
N ALA A 38 -44.59 -7.83 10.88
CA ALA A 38 -44.40 -6.39 10.67
C ALA A 38 -43.86 -5.77 11.96
N GLY A 39 -43.00 -4.77 11.79
CA GLY A 39 -42.64 -3.86 12.90
C GLY A 39 -41.33 -3.14 12.64
N ALA A 40 -41.46 -2.03 11.94
CA ALA A 40 -40.88 -0.69 12.16
C ALA A 40 -39.46 -0.59 12.77
N ASP A 41 -38.52 -0.06 12.15
CA ASP A 41 -38.18 1.36 12.20
C ASP A 41 -37.01 1.64 11.23
N THR A 42 -37.28 2.55 10.36
CA THR A 42 -36.32 3.14 9.44
C THR A 42 -35.36 4.04 10.23
N GLY A 43 -34.27 3.46 10.68
CA GLY A 43 -33.09 4.18 11.08
C GLY A 43 -32.17 4.33 9.88
N SER A 44 -32.35 5.39 9.10
CA SER A 44 -31.42 5.80 8.05
C SER A 44 -30.11 6.19 8.70
N SER A 45 -29.19 5.26 8.82
CA SER A 45 -27.77 5.56 9.08
C SER A 45 -27.14 6.01 7.77
N THR A 46 -27.20 7.30 7.53
CA THR A 46 -26.33 8.00 6.58
C THR A 46 -24.90 7.59 6.90
N PRO A 47 -24.11 7.05 5.94
CA PRO A 47 -22.70 6.88 6.15
C PRO A 47 -22.11 8.27 6.36
N SER A 48 -21.63 8.53 7.56
CA SER A 48 -20.86 9.73 7.88
C SER A 48 -19.61 9.68 7.00
N ALA A 49 -19.59 10.54 5.98
CA ALA A 49 -18.38 10.81 5.24
C ALA A 49 -17.36 11.32 6.26
N SER A 50 -16.33 10.53 6.50
CA SER A 50 -15.15 10.96 7.26
C SER A 50 -14.64 12.23 6.61
N PRO A 51 -14.39 13.30 7.36
CA PRO A 51 -13.87 14.52 6.75
C PRO A 51 -12.51 14.19 6.15
N THR A 52 -12.39 14.31 4.85
CA THR A 52 -11.11 14.47 4.19
C THR A 52 -10.42 15.63 4.89
N ALA A 53 -9.43 15.34 5.72
CA ALA A 53 -8.63 16.36 6.36
C ALA A 53 -8.04 17.21 5.24
N SER A 54 -8.48 18.44 5.13
CA SER A 54 -7.84 19.45 4.30
C SER A 54 -6.38 19.50 4.72
N ALA A 55 -5.50 19.08 3.83
CA ALA A 55 -4.09 19.33 3.97
C ALA A 55 -3.93 20.84 4.20
N SER A 56 -3.42 21.24 5.35
CA SER A 56 -3.04 22.62 5.58
C SER A 56 -1.93 22.91 4.58
N SER A 57 -2.22 23.78 3.63
CA SER A 57 -1.24 24.27 2.66
C SER A 57 -0.27 25.21 3.41
N GLU A 58 0.72 24.64 4.07
CA GLU A 58 1.88 25.42 4.49
C GLU A 58 2.57 25.96 3.25
N PRO A 59 3.00 27.23 3.23
CA PRO A 59 3.66 27.81 2.10
C PRO A 59 4.89 26.98 1.69
N GLY A 60 4.98 26.61 0.42
CA GLY A 60 6.10 25.83 -0.13
C GLY A 60 5.85 24.33 -0.29
N ARG A 61 4.83 23.76 0.35
CA ARG A 61 4.50 22.34 0.16
C ARG A 61 3.77 22.09 -1.16
N PRO A 62 4.08 20.98 -1.87
CA PRO A 62 3.42 20.66 -3.13
C PRO A 62 1.94 20.38 -2.93
N LYS A 63 1.11 20.82 -3.87
CA LYS A 63 -0.30 20.45 -3.91
C LYS A 63 -0.44 19.08 -4.54
N ILE A 64 -1.03 18.15 -3.83
CA ILE A 64 -1.25 16.77 -4.28
C ILE A 64 -2.74 16.57 -4.54
N GLU A 65 -3.12 16.49 -5.81
CA GLU A 65 -4.49 16.24 -6.25
C GLU A 65 -4.54 14.89 -6.95
N LEU A 66 -5.18 13.93 -6.32
CA LEU A 66 -5.30 12.56 -6.82
C LEU A 66 -6.66 12.34 -7.48
N PRO A 67 -6.76 11.41 -8.46
CA PRO A 67 -8.02 11.05 -9.09
C PRO A 67 -9.05 10.52 -8.08
N ALA A 68 -10.34 10.72 -8.38
CA ALA A 68 -11.43 10.28 -7.51
C ALA A 68 -11.56 8.75 -7.39
N ASP A 69 -10.91 7.98 -8.27
CA ASP A 69 -10.86 6.52 -8.21
C ASP A 69 -9.70 5.97 -7.35
N LEU A 70 -8.95 6.86 -6.66
CA LEU A 70 -8.00 6.55 -5.60
C LEU A 70 -8.50 7.04 -4.25
N SER A 71 -8.42 6.21 -3.24
CA SER A 71 -8.80 6.56 -1.87
C SER A 71 -7.81 6.01 -0.86
N TYR A 72 -7.62 6.75 0.23
CA TYR A 72 -6.66 6.45 1.28
C TYR A 72 -7.32 6.52 2.64
N THR A 73 -6.99 5.56 3.49
CA THR A 73 -7.31 5.61 4.92
C THR A 73 -6.00 5.52 5.68
N PHE A 74 -5.70 6.54 6.47
CA PHE A 74 -4.55 6.55 7.37
C PHE A 74 -5.06 6.41 8.81
N ASP A 75 -4.92 5.20 9.36
CA ASP A 75 -5.23 4.91 10.76
C ASP A 75 -4.02 5.28 11.62
N TRP A 76 -3.62 6.53 11.54
CA TRP A 76 -2.46 7.12 12.21
C TRP A 76 -2.94 8.16 13.23
N PRO A 77 -3.18 7.75 14.48
CA PRO A 77 -3.63 8.66 15.52
C PRO A 77 -2.54 9.66 15.85
N LYS A 78 -2.94 10.87 16.23
CA LYS A 78 -2.00 11.84 16.77
C LYS A 78 -1.37 11.29 18.04
N THR A 79 -0.05 11.46 18.15
CA THR A 79 0.74 11.01 19.30
C THR A 79 0.75 12.05 20.43
N GLY A 80 0.49 13.31 20.12
CA GLY A 80 0.67 14.46 20.99
C GLY A 80 2.12 14.96 21.05
N ASP A 81 3.05 14.27 20.40
CA ASP A 81 4.42 14.70 20.19
C ASP A 81 4.51 15.42 18.84
N LYS A 82 5.00 16.66 18.84
CA LYS A 82 5.01 17.52 17.66
C LYS A 82 5.86 16.94 16.51
N ASP A 83 7.01 16.37 16.83
CA ASP A 83 7.91 15.85 15.80
C ASP A 83 7.40 14.52 15.24
N LYS A 84 6.88 13.64 16.08
CA LYS A 84 6.23 12.40 15.61
C LYS A 84 5.00 12.68 14.75
N ASP A 85 4.17 13.65 15.18
CA ASP A 85 2.99 14.04 14.42
C ASP A 85 3.38 14.67 13.05
N ALA A 86 4.52 15.39 12.98
CA ALA A 86 5.06 15.91 11.75
C ALA A 86 5.60 14.79 10.83
N VAL A 87 6.29 13.77 11.39
CA VAL A 87 6.72 12.57 10.62
C VAL A 87 5.51 11.87 10.00
N LEU A 88 4.43 11.66 10.76
CA LEU A 88 3.20 11.04 10.25
C LEU A 88 2.58 11.87 9.12
N ALA A 89 2.48 13.19 9.31
CA ALA A 89 1.90 14.09 8.32
C ALA A 89 2.72 14.14 7.01
N ASP A 90 4.05 14.24 7.10
CA ASP A 90 4.91 14.26 5.93
C ASP A 90 4.96 12.92 5.22
N SER A 91 4.92 11.80 5.97
CA SER A 91 4.83 10.46 5.40
C SER A 91 3.51 10.23 4.66
N GLU A 92 2.38 10.74 5.16
CA GLU A 92 1.10 10.70 4.45
C GLU A 92 1.20 11.43 3.10
N GLN A 93 1.79 12.62 3.09
CA GLN A 93 1.96 13.40 1.87
C GLN A 93 2.96 12.75 0.91
N SER A 94 4.04 12.17 1.41
CA SER A 94 5.05 11.49 0.61
C SER A 94 4.46 10.29 -0.16
N ILE A 95 3.62 9.48 0.49
CA ILE A 95 2.92 8.36 -0.16
C ILE A 95 2.01 8.87 -1.28
N LYS A 96 1.18 9.88 -0.98
CA LYS A 96 0.30 10.48 -1.98
C LYS A 96 1.06 11.12 -3.14
N ALA A 97 2.25 11.68 -2.89
CA ALA A 97 3.08 12.30 -3.91
C ALA A 97 3.68 11.27 -4.88
N VAL A 98 4.09 10.10 -4.40
CA VAL A 98 4.53 8.98 -5.26
C VAL A 98 3.38 8.52 -6.16
N ASP A 99 2.19 8.37 -5.59
CA ASP A 99 1.02 7.94 -6.33
C ASP A 99 0.59 9.00 -7.38
N LEU A 100 0.74 10.29 -7.06
CA LEU A 100 0.55 11.37 -8.02
C LEU A 100 1.54 11.27 -9.20
N ALA A 101 2.80 10.99 -8.92
CA ALA A 101 3.82 10.80 -9.96
C ALA A 101 3.49 9.62 -10.89
N ILE A 102 2.97 8.51 -10.35
CA ILE A 102 2.48 7.37 -11.15
C ILE A 102 1.29 7.80 -12.02
N VAL A 103 0.33 8.52 -11.45
CA VAL A 103 -0.85 9.02 -12.18
C VAL A 103 -0.45 9.97 -13.30
N ASN A 104 0.49 10.86 -13.04
CA ASN A 104 1.03 11.82 -14.00
C ASN A 104 1.96 11.17 -15.04
N GLN A 105 2.34 9.90 -14.84
CA GLN A 105 3.34 9.22 -15.68
C GLN A 105 4.67 9.98 -15.73
N ASP A 106 5.05 10.59 -14.61
CA ASP A 106 6.26 11.40 -14.49
C ASP A 106 7.19 10.86 -13.39
N PRO A 107 8.25 10.11 -13.75
CA PRO A 107 9.19 9.57 -12.77
C PRO A 107 10.13 10.62 -12.15
N LEU A 108 10.00 11.88 -12.55
CA LEU A 108 10.71 13.03 -11.98
C LEU A 108 9.73 14.09 -11.42
N ASP A 109 8.50 13.68 -11.07
CA ASP A 109 7.50 14.57 -10.51
C ASP A 109 8.03 15.26 -9.24
N LYS A 110 7.91 16.59 -9.22
CA LYS A 110 8.46 17.43 -8.15
C LYS A 110 7.78 17.23 -6.80
N ALA A 111 6.54 16.70 -6.80
CA ALA A 111 5.81 16.49 -5.56
C ALA A 111 6.45 15.39 -4.72
N TYR A 112 6.84 14.25 -5.30
CA TYR A 112 7.53 13.24 -4.52
C TYR A 112 8.99 13.61 -4.24
N LEU A 113 9.69 14.27 -5.18
CA LEU A 113 11.06 14.75 -4.96
C LEU A 113 11.17 15.81 -3.85
N TYR A 114 10.05 16.38 -3.42
CA TYR A 114 9.98 17.25 -2.25
C TYR A 114 10.10 16.48 -0.92
N TYR A 115 9.73 15.19 -0.92
CA TYR A 115 9.72 14.34 0.27
C TYR A 115 10.76 13.21 0.25
N TYR A 116 11.46 13.00 -0.84
CA TYR A 116 12.42 11.91 -1.01
C TYR A 116 13.80 12.44 -1.38
N GLU A 117 14.84 11.90 -0.77
CA GLU A 117 16.22 12.27 -1.04
C GLU A 117 17.10 11.00 -1.25
N GLY A 118 18.24 11.17 -1.90
CA GLY A 118 19.29 10.17 -2.01
C GLY A 118 18.82 8.85 -2.62
N GLU A 119 19.12 7.73 -1.94
CA GLU A 119 18.78 6.39 -2.41
C GLU A 119 17.28 6.15 -2.46
N ALA A 120 16.52 6.74 -1.53
CA ALA A 120 15.06 6.63 -1.53
C ALA A 120 14.46 7.30 -2.77
N ALA A 121 14.95 8.48 -3.16
CA ALA A 121 14.49 9.17 -4.36
C ALA A 121 14.79 8.34 -5.62
N ALA A 122 16.01 7.80 -5.75
CA ALA A 122 16.43 6.99 -6.89
C ALA A 122 15.61 5.69 -7.02
N GLY A 123 15.42 4.96 -5.91
CA GLY A 123 14.60 3.74 -5.91
C GLY A 123 13.12 4.01 -6.20
N THR A 124 12.58 5.12 -5.70
CA THR A 124 11.20 5.53 -5.98
C THR A 124 11.04 5.97 -7.44
N GLN A 125 12.03 6.65 -8.02
CA GLN A 125 12.03 6.97 -9.46
C GLN A 125 11.95 5.71 -10.32
N GLU A 126 12.75 4.68 -10.01
CA GLU A 126 12.71 3.39 -10.72
C GLU A 126 11.35 2.71 -10.57
N PHE A 127 10.77 2.73 -9.37
CA PHE A 127 9.44 2.21 -9.10
C PHE A 127 8.36 2.91 -9.95
N ILE A 128 8.36 4.25 -10.03
CA ILE A 128 7.43 5.02 -10.86
C ILE A 128 7.68 4.74 -12.34
N GLN A 129 8.96 4.66 -12.78
CA GLN A 129 9.32 4.37 -14.16
C GLN A 129 8.74 3.03 -14.64
N ASN A 130 8.69 2.00 -13.79
CA ASN A 130 8.07 0.73 -14.14
C ASN A 130 6.58 0.88 -14.51
N TYR A 131 5.82 1.75 -13.82
CA TYR A 131 4.44 2.06 -14.20
C TYR A 131 4.35 2.83 -15.53
N VAL A 132 5.27 3.75 -15.77
CA VAL A 132 5.35 4.52 -17.03
C VAL A 132 5.63 3.60 -18.20
N ASP A 133 6.59 2.69 -18.07
CA ASP A 133 6.98 1.74 -19.11
C ASP A 133 5.83 0.78 -19.47
N GLU A 134 5.09 0.33 -18.46
CA GLU A 134 3.91 -0.51 -18.63
C GLU A 134 2.66 0.27 -19.11
N LYS A 135 2.71 1.60 -19.15
CA LYS A 135 1.56 2.49 -19.39
C LYS A 135 0.40 2.14 -18.46
N ALA A 136 0.73 2.04 -17.20
CA ALA A 136 -0.17 1.67 -16.12
C ALA A 136 -0.21 2.77 -15.05
N ALA A 137 -1.32 2.81 -14.34
CA ALA A 137 -1.51 3.62 -13.14
C ALA A 137 -2.13 2.75 -12.04
N ILE A 138 -2.32 3.35 -10.89
CA ILE A 138 -2.96 2.73 -9.74
C ILE A 138 -4.40 3.22 -9.60
N THR A 139 -5.24 2.43 -8.95
CA THR A 139 -6.63 2.76 -8.63
C THR A 139 -7.11 1.93 -7.45
N GLY A 140 -8.19 2.32 -6.81
CA GLY A 140 -8.81 1.60 -5.71
C GLY A 140 -8.55 2.23 -4.34
N SER A 141 -8.47 1.40 -3.30
CA SER A 141 -8.38 1.86 -1.93
C SER A 141 -7.17 1.28 -1.23
N TYR A 142 -6.44 2.14 -0.55
CA TYR A 142 -5.28 1.81 0.27
C TYR A 142 -5.58 2.13 1.72
N ARG A 143 -5.15 1.27 2.64
CA ARG A 143 -5.23 1.52 4.07
C ARG A 143 -3.87 1.40 4.71
N PHE A 144 -3.46 2.43 5.44
CA PHE A 144 -2.21 2.50 6.19
C PHE A 144 -2.50 2.48 7.68
N TYR A 145 -1.84 1.60 8.43
CA TYR A 145 -2.16 1.36 9.83
C TYR A 145 -0.94 0.88 10.63
N ALA A 146 -1.11 0.70 11.95
CA ALA A 146 -0.06 0.28 12.87
C ALA A 146 1.22 1.13 12.78
N PRO A 147 1.14 2.48 12.92
CA PRO A 147 2.30 3.35 12.83
C PRO A 147 3.17 3.22 14.08
N GLU A 148 4.48 3.06 13.88
CA GLU A 148 5.49 3.09 14.93
C GLU A 148 6.54 4.15 14.55
N VAL A 149 6.60 5.27 15.27
CA VAL A 149 7.51 6.39 15.01
C VAL A 149 8.50 6.54 16.17
N VAL A 150 9.77 6.59 15.84
CA VAL A 150 10.85 6.99 16.74
C VAL A 150 11.53 8.21 16.12
N VAL A 151 11.70 9.27 16.92
CA VAL A 151 12.39 10.49 16.52
C VAL A 151 13.59 10.66 17.44
N ASP A 152 14.75 10.92 16.85
CA ASP A 152 16.01 11.10 17.56
C ASP A 152 16.34 12.61 17.66
N GLU A 153 17.17 12.97 18.66
CA GLU A 153 17.53 14.37 18.95
C GLU A 153 18.35 15.05 17.83
N ASP A 154 18.98 14.25 16.96
CA ASP A 154 19.79 14.73 15.83
C ASP A 154 18.97 15.11 14.58
N GLY A 155 17.63 15.03 14.67
CA GLY A 155 16.73 15.33 13.56
C GLY A 155 16.58 14.18 12.58
N THR A 156 16.90 12.95 12.98
CA THR A 156 16.56 11.73 12.25
C THR A 156 15.33 11.05 12.84
N ALA A 157 14.67 10.21 12.04
CA ALA A 157 13.55 9.42 12.51
C ALA A 157 13.51 8.06 11.81
N SER A 158 12.93 7.08 12.50
CA SER A 158 12.49 5.83 11.90
C SER A 158 10.97 5.70 11.98
N PHE A 159 10.37 5.26 10.90
CA PHE A 159 8.93 5.08 10.81
C PHE A 159 8.60 3.73 10.19
N THR A 160 7.85 2.92 10.92
CA THR A 160 7.35 1.63 10.46
C THR A 160 5.83 1.67 10.41
N TYR A 161 5.25 1.13 9.33
CA TYR A 161 3.81 1.05 9.17
C TYR A 161 3.40 -0.13 8.30
N CYS A 162 2.14 -0.49 8.36
CA CYS A 162 1.51 -1.49 7.51
C CYS A 162 0.66 -0.85 6.42
N GLU A 163 0.62 -1.46 5.26
CA GLU A 163 -0.26 -1.14 4.15
C GLU A 163 -1.11 -2.35 3.78
N ASP A 164 -2.43 -2.15 3.67
CA ASP A 164 -3.37 -3.10 3.06
C ASP A 164 -3.67 -2.68 1.63
N GLN A 165 -3.19 -3.46 0.67
CA GLN A 165 -3.39 -3.31 -0.77
C GLN A 165 -4.51 -4.24 -1.30
N GLY A 166 -5.30 -4.84 -0.45
CA GLY A 166 -6.33 -5.83 -0.85
C GLY A 166 -7.40 -5.27 -1.79
N LYS A 167 -7.57 -3.94 -1.80
CA LYS A 167 -8.46 -3.23 -2.72
C LYS A 167 -7.74 -2.25 -3.65
N ALA A 168 -6.42 -2.39 -3.77
CA ALA A 168 -5.57 -1.62 -4.64
C ALA A 168 -5.31 -2.39 -5.93
N TYR A 169 -5.38 -1.73 -7.08
CA TYR A 169 -5.34 -2.38 -8.38
C TYR A 169 -4.50 -1.59 -9.38
N VAL A 170 -4.01 -2.29 -10.39
CA VAL A 170 -3.35 -1.69 -11.54
C VAL A 170 -4.37 -1.39 -12.64
N LYS A 171 -4.33 -0.16 -13.18
CA LYS A 171 -5.16 0.31 -14.29
C LYS A 171 -4.29 0.54 -15.52
N TYR A 172 -4.54 -0.18 -16.60
CA TYR A 172 -3.82 -0.01 -17.87
C TYR A 172 -4.39 1.19 -18.63
N LEU A 173 -3.59 2.21 -18.86
CA LEU A 173 -4.03 3.51 -19.40
C LEU A 173 -4.57 3.42 -20.83
N LYS A 174 -3.98 2.57 -21.66
CA LYS A 174 -4.40 2.39 -23.06
C LYS A 174 -5.81 1.84 -23.20
N THR A 175 -6.24 0.98 -22.28
CA THR A 175 -7.50 0.21 -22.38
C THR A 175 -8.50 0.55 -21.29
N ASN A 176 -8.08 1.32 -20.27
CA ASN A 176 -8.80 1.54 -19.02
C ASN A 176 -9.15 0.24 -18.26
N LYS A 177 -8.51 -0.88 -18.61
CA LYS A 177 -8.73 -2.16 -17.95
C LYS A 177 -8.09 -2.15 -16.56
N ILE A 178 -8.87 -2.53 -15.56
CA ILE A 178 -8.40 -2.70 -14.19
C ILE A 178 -8.06 -4.17 -13.97
N ARG A 179 -6.82 -4.46 -13.54
CA ARG A 179 -6.38 -5.78 -13.11
C ARG A 179 -6.65 -5.91 -11.62
N LYS A 180 -7.75 -6.56 -11.28
CA LYS A 180 -8.06 -6.93 -9.89
C LYS A 180 -7.30 -8.20 -9.53
N THR A 181 -6.71 -8.20 -8.35
CA THR A 181 -6.01 -9.35 -7.76
C THR A 181 -6.80 -9.86 -6.56
N GLU A 182 -6.68 -11.16 -6.29
CA GLU A 182 -7.22 -11.75 -5.07
C GLU A 182 -6.43 -11.26 -3.85
N VAL A 183 -7.14 -11.11 -2.74
CA VAL A 183 -6.52 -10.78 -1.46
C VAL A 183 -5.79 -12.00 -0.92
N THR A 184 -4.51 -11.86 -0.67
CA THR A 184 -3.64 -12.90 -0.11
C THR A 184 -2.79 -12.31 1.01
N ALA A 185 -2.03 -13.12 1.70
CA ALA A 185 -1.05 -12.62 2.67
C ALA A 185 -0.14 -11.54 2.06
N LYS A 186 0.21 -11.65 0.77
CA LYS A 186 1.05 -10.67 0.05
C LYS A 186 0.39 -9.30 -0.16
N SER A 187 -0.91 -9.20 0.05
CA SER A 187 -1.63 -7.92 0.00
C SER A 187 -1.35 -7.04 1.22
N TYR A 188 -0.68 -7.57 2.23
CA TYR A 188 -0.31 -6.86 3.46
C TYR A 188 1.20 -6.67 3.49
N VAL A 189 1.61 -5.41 3.46
CA VAL A 189 3.02 -5.01 3.32
C VAL A 189 3.45 -4.24 4.57
N ILE A 190 4.61 -4.59 5.13
CA ILE A 190 5.25 -3.75 6.14
C ILE A 190 6.28 -2.86 5.45
N TYR A 191 6.33 -1.61 5.86
CA TYR A 191 7.32 -0.64 5.44
C TYR A 191 8.18 -0.21 6.62
N HIS A 192 9.45 -0.03 6.36
CA HIS A 192 10.43 0.57 7.26
C HIS A 192 11.08 1.73 6.51
N THR A 193 10.93 2.94 7.04
CA THR A 193 11.51 4.14 6.46
C THR A 193 12.45 4.81 7.44
N SER A 194 13.55 5.36 6.96
CA SER A 194 14.35 6.32 7.69
C SER A 194 14.16 7.72 7.11
N LEU A 195 14.01 8.70 7.98
CA LEU A 195 13.73 10.07 7.60
C LEU A 195 14.75 11.01 8.25
N LYS A 196 14.91 12.18 7.63
CA LYS A 196 15.71 13.27 8.15
C LYS A 196 14.97 14.58 7.97
N LYS A 197 14.97 15.41 9.00
CA LYS A 197 14.37 16.73 8.97
C LYS A 197 15.30 17.69 8.25
N ASN A 198 14.81 18.31 7.17
CA ASN A 198 15.58 19.31 6.43
C ASN A 198 15.48 20.72 7.07
N SER A 199 16.18 21.70 6.46
CA SER A 199 16.19 23.09 6.95
C SER A 199 14.82 23.77 6.92
N ASP A 200 13.90 23.30 6.07
CA ASP A 200 12.55 23.86 5.93
C ASP A 200 11.56 23.16 6.88
N GLY A 201 12.05 22.23 7.71
CA GLY A 201 11.27 21.51 8.70
C GLY A 201 10.49 20.33 8.14
N VAL A 202 10.76 19.92 6.89
CA VAL A 202 10.14 18.77 6.23
C VAL A 202 10.91 17.49 6.57
N TRP A 203 10.18 16.43 6.89
CA TRP A 203 10.74 15.11 7.07
C TRP A 203 10.89 14.38 5.74
N GLU A 204 12.11 14.35 5.21
CA GLU A 204 12.46 13.72 3.95
C GLU A 204 12.83 12.25 4.17
N ILE A 205 12.31 11.38 3.31
CA ILE A 205 12.59 9.95 3.31
C ILE A 205 13.95 9.71 2.67
N GLN A 206 14.87 9.13 3.45
CA GLN A 206 16.24 8.80 3.05
C GLN A 206 16.38 7.35 2.58
N ASN A 207 15.60 6.46 3.17
CA ASN A 207 15.58 5.04 2.83
C ASN A 207 14.21 4.44 3.02
N VAL A 208 13.86 3.48 2.15
CA VAL A 208 12.61 2.70 2.21
C VAL A 208 12.94 1.23 2.03
N ALA A 209 12.50 0.41 2.98
CA ALA A 209 12.48 -1.03 2.84
C ALA A 209 11.06 -1.56 3.03
N SER A 210 10.65 -2.52 2.23
CA SER A 210 9.32 -3.11 2.33
C SER A 210 9.35 -4.63 2.25
N GLN A 211 8.40 -5.28 2.90
CA GLN A 211 8.22 -6.73 2.85
C GLN A 211 6.73 -7.07 2.71
N SER A 212 6.37 -7.65 1.58
CA SER A 212 5.02 -8.21 1.36
C SER A 212 4.83 -9.51 2.14
N GLY A 213 3.62 -9.74 2.62
CA GLY A 213 3.27 -10.95 3.35
C GLY A 213 3.72 -10.98 4.80
N SER A 214 4.04 -9.81 5.36
CA SER A 214 4.43 -9.69 6.77
C SER A 214 3.32 -10.15 7.70
N ALA A 215 3.61 -11.09 8.59
CA ALA A 215 2.65 -11.56 9.60
C ALA A 215 2.22 -10.46 10.57
N LYS A 216 3.04 -9.42 10.75
CA LYS A 216 2.69 -8.26 11.58
C LYS A 216 1.55 -7.40 11.01
N CYS A 217 1.36 -7.46 9.67
CA CYS A 217 0.39 -6.62 8.97
C CYS A 217 -0.87 -7.39 8.54
N GLN A 218 -0.92 -8.69 8.74
CA GLN A 218 -2.12 -9.48 8.44
C GLN A 218 -3.20 -9.27 9.50
N PRO A 219 -4.51 -9.30 9.10
CA PRO A 219 -5.63 -9.21 10.02
C PRO A 219 -5.73 -10.39 10.97
#